data_9cc7cb446de0ad8e7b1f77e493aa53d6
#
_entry.id   9cc7cb446de0ad8e7b1f77e493aa53d6
#
_cell.length_a   1.000
_cell.length_b   1.000
_cell.length_c   1.000
_cell.angle_alpha   90.00
_cell.angle_beta   90.00
_cell.angle_gamma   90.00
#
_symmetry.space_group_name_H-M   'P 1'
#
loop_
_entity.id
_entity.type
_entity.pdbx_description
1 polymer ?
#
loop_
_entity_poly.entity_id
_entity_poly.type
_entity_poly.pdbx_seq_one_letter_code
_entity_poly.pdbx_strand_id
1 'polypeptide(L)'
;QPNRAKHPGDSGLSCLDYVMGEEKVVPANRGVFLATSWRMPPVLTSIVSKLFYKGELKYCTYKSENKIIWEGIKQGLSFVEVEHYSNASESREEIDKIEELVNKLTGCQYQIVQKDSEGFSIFKGIIGPDEILITAPYNLQVNRLEDRLSGKARIGTVDRFQGQEAPISIHSLTASDAENAPRGIGFVLDPDRLNVAISRAQCLSIVVGSPNLALGTANSVEGVKQLNILCSILNKSII
;
A
#
# COMPACT_ATOMS: atom_id res chain seq x y z
N GLN A 1 -1.50 -0.70 17.53
CA GLN A 1 -2.61 -1.51 16.99
C GLN A 1 -3.86 -1.22 17.82
N PRO A 2 -5.02 -0.96 17.20
CA PRO A 2 -6.25 -0.76 17.92
C PRO A 2 -6.59 -2.05 18.70
N ASN A 3 -6.97 -1.87 19.96
CA ASN A 3 -7.34 -2.97 20.82
C ASN A 3 -8.64 -3.62 20.29
N ARG A 4 -8.68 -4.93 20.15
CA ARG A 4 -9.82 -5.66 19.59
C ARG A 4 -10.99 -5.83 20.57
N ALA A 5 -10.84 -5.41 21.82
CA ALA A 5 -11.87 -5.47 22.85
C ALA A 5 -12.70 -4.18 22.89
N LYS A 6 -13.98 -4.28 23.27
CA LYS A 6 -14.80 -3.10 23.56
C LYS A 6 -14.34 -2.52 24.90
N HIS A 7 -13.63 -1.42 24.85
CA HIS A 7 -13.21 -0.66 26.02
C HIS A 7 -14.09 0.59 26.18
N PRO A 8 -14.38 1.03 27.40
CA PRO A 8 -15.15 2.25 27.62
C PRO A 8 -14.34 3.50 27.21
N GLY A 9 -15.00 4.41 26.50
CA GLY A 9 -14.40 5.68 26.05
C GLY A 9 -13.17 5.45 25.16
N ASP A 10 -12.16 6.30 25.33
CA ASP A 10 -10.93 6.32 24.50
C ASP A 10 -9.90 5.25 24.89
N SER A 11 -10.19 4.42 25.91
CA SER A 11 -9.25 3.40 26.39
C SER A 11 -8.98 2.26 25.38
N GLY A 12 -9.75 2.19 24.29
CA GLY A 12 -9.54 1.27 23.17
C GLY A 12 -8.59 1.80 22.08
N LEU A 13 -8.21 3.07 22.13
CA LEU A 13 -7.29 3.68 21.18
C LEU A 13 -5.85 3.21 21.41
N SER A 14 -5.04 3.21 20.35
CA SER A 14 -3.59 3.10 20.54
C SER A 14 -3.05 4.35 21.25
N CYS A 15 -1.89 4.23 21.92
CA CYS A 15 -1.25 5.40 22.54
C CYS A 15 -1.01 6.52 21.51
N LEU A 16 -0.71 6.16 20.28
CA LEU A 16 -0.50 7.14 19.22
C LEU A 16 -1.80 7.83 18.83
N ASP A 17 -2.89 7.07 18.61
CA ASP A 17 -4.20 7.64 18.27
C ASP A 17 -4.71 8.55 19.38
N TYR A 18 -4.51 8.15 20.66
CA TYR A 18 -4.87 8.98 21.81
C TYR A 18 -4.11 10.32 21.83
N VAL A 19 -2.79 10.29 21.54
CA VAL A 19 -1.97 11.51 21.50
C VAL A 19 -2.28 12.36 20.28
N MET A 20 -2.52 11.73 19.13
CA MET A 20 -2.78 12.40 17.84
C MET A 20 -4.20 13.00 17.79
N GLY A 21 -5.19 12.32 18.37
CA GLY A 21 -6.60 12.65 18.18
C GLY A 21 -6.98 12.53 16.70
N GLU A 22 -7.57 13.58 16.13
CA GLU A 22 -7.96 13.61 14.71
C GLU A 22 -6.83 14.09 13.77
N GLU A 23 -5.65 14.37 14.30
CA GLU A 23 -4.54 14.89 13.51
C GLU A 23 -3.85 13.80 12.69
N LYS A 24 -3.55 14.09 11.42
CA LYS A 24 -2.81 13.19 10.51
C LYS A 24 -1.29 13.36 10.62
N VAL A 25 -0.86 14.47 11.20
CA VAL A 25 0.55 14.82 11.44
C VAL A 25 0.67 15.27 12.89
N VAL A 26 1.68 14.76 13.61
CA VAL A 26 1.87 15.09 15.01
C VAL A 26 2.07 16.60 15.20
N PRO A 27 1.27 17.29 16.03
CA PRO A 27 1.45 18.69 16.32
C PRO A 27 2.78 18.95 17.04
N ALA A 28 3.43 20.07 16.76
CA ALA A 28 4.75 20.41 17.31
C ALA A 28 4.81 20.44 18.87
N ASN A 29 3.67 20.67 19.53
CA ASN A 29 3.54 20.65 20.99
C ASN A 29 3.33 19.23 21.57
N ARG A 30 3.15 18.22 20.73
CA ARG A 30 2.91 16.81 21.15
C ARG A 30 4.04 15.85 20.73
N GLY A 31 4.91 16.27 19.81
CA GLY A 31 6.01 15.42 19.36
C GLY A 31 6.76 16.00 18.15
N VAL A 32 7.59 15.16 17.53
CA VAL A 32 8.38 15.50 16.35
C VAL A 32 7.88 14.66 15.17
N PHE A 33 7.47 15.32 14.09
CA PHE A 33 7.15 14.65 12.84
C PHE A 33 8.43 14.40 12.03
N LEU A 34 8.68 13.14 11.68
CA LEU A 34 9.79 12.77 10.80
C LEU A 34 9.39 13.04 9.35
N ALA A 35 9.58 14.28 8.92
CA ALA A 35 9.03 14.81 7.67
C ALA A 35 9.69 14.27 6.39
N THR A 36 10.74 13.45 6.47
CA THR A 36 11.46 12.97 5.28
C THR A 36 11.40 11.46 5.13
N SER A 37 10.86 11.01 4.01
CA SER A 37 10.90 9.60 3.61
C SER A 37 12.27 9.26 2.99
N TRP A 38 12.93 8.25 3.56
CA TRP A 38 14.20 7.71 3.07
C TRP A 38 14.03 6.40 2.28
N ARG A 39 12.80 6.07 1.90
CA ARG A 39 12.45 4.83 1.19
C ARG A 39 11.96 5.10 -0.22
N MET A 40 10.89 5.87 -0.33
CA MET A 40 10.10 6.03 -1.54
C MET A 40 10.72 7.05 -2.51
N PRO A 41 10.58 6.82 -3.84
CA PRO A 41 10.93 7.82 -4.85
C PRO A 41 9.99 9.04 -4.76
N PRO A 42 10.39 10.20 -5.34
CA PRO A 42 9.63 11.44 -5.24
C PRO A 42 8.17 11.32 -5.66
N VAL A 43 7.90 10.62 -6.76
CA VAL A 43 6.53 10.44 -7.30
C VAL A 43 5.64 9.72 -6.28
N LEU A 44 6.12 8.61 -5.72
CA LEU A 44 5.37 7.85 -4.72
C LEU A 44 5.22 8.64 -3.42
N THR A 45 6.29 9.27 -2.95
CA THR A 45 6.25 10.09 -1.73
C THR A 45 5.24 11.22 -1.85
N SER A 46 5.18 11.91 -3.00
CA SER A 46 4.23 13.01 -3.21
C SER A 46 2.78 12.55 -3.14
N ILE A 47 2.47 11.35 -3.65
CA ILE A 47 1.13 10.77 -3.58
C ILE A 47 0.79 10.39 -2.13
N VAL A 48 1.66 9.62 -1.48
CA VAL A 48 1.50 9.19 -0.08
C VAL A 48 1.37 10.39 0.86
N SER A 49 2.18 11.44 0.65
CA SER A 49 2.13 12.69 1.41
C SER A 49 0.76 13.35 1.34
N LYS A 50 0.21 13.47 0.13
CA LYS A 50 -1.11 14.09 -0.08
C LYS A 50 -2.25 13.26 0.51
N LEU A 51 -2.20 11.93 0.33
CA LEU A 51 -3.27 11.04 0.77
C LEU A 51 -3.31 10.87 2.29
N PHE A 52 -2.15 10.77 2.95
CA PHE A 52 -2.07 10.32 4.34
C PHE A 52 -1.44 11.33 5.31
N TYR A 53 -0.68 12.33 4.80
CA TYR A 53 0.12 13.24 5.64
C TYR A 53 -0.12 14.72 5.38
N LYS A 54 -1.29 15.11 4.87
CA LYS A 54 -1.66 16.52 4.57
C LYS A 54 -0.64 17.27 3.69
N GLY A 55 0.20 16.55 2.94
CA GLY A 55 1.28 17.14 2.11
C GLY A 55 2.59 17.41 2.84
N GLU A 56 2.68 17.09 4.13
CA GLU A 56 3.84 17.43 4.97
C GLU A 56 5.02 16.46 4.80
N LEU A 57 4.79 15.22 4.32
CA LEU A 57 5.86 14.25 4.10
C LEU A 57 6.66 14.64 2.85
N LYS A 58 7.96 14.79 3.00
CA LYS A 58 8.92 15.12 1.93
C LYS A 58 9.70 13.88 1.52
N TYR A 59 10.24 13.90 0.32
CA TYR A 59 11.16 12.87 -0.15
C TYR A 59 12.62 13.26 0.09
N CYS A 60 13.47 12.26 0.28
CA CYS A 60 14.90 12.44 0.20
C CYS A 60 15.32 12.53 -1.28
N THR A 61 16.03 13.58 -1.67
CA THR A 61 16.42 13.85 -3.07
C THR A 61 17.21 12.71 -3.71
N TYR A 62 18.04 12.00 -2.94
CA TYR A 62 18.78 10.82 -3.42
C TYR A 62 17.87 9.70 -3.92
N LYS A 63 16.65 9.58 -3.38
CA LYS A 63 15.70 8.53 -3.76
C LYS A 63 15.06 8.76 -5.14
N SER A 64 15.36 9.86 -5.83
CA SER A 64 14.96 10.07 -7.23
C SER A 64 15.53 9.02 -8.20
N GLU A 65 16.63 8.37 -7.83
CA GLU A 65 17.26 7.32 -8.61
C GLU A 65 16.63 5.92 -8.41
N ASN A 66 15.72 5.77 -7.43
CA ASN A 66 15.00 4.52 -7.21
C ASN A 66 14.01 4.24 -8.34
N LYS A 67 14.20 3.16 -9.09
CA LYS A 67 13.33 2.81 -10.24
C LYS A 67 13.44 1.34 -10.63
N ILE A 68 12.39 0.84 -11.26
CA ILE A 68 12.44 -0.39 -12.06
C ILE A 68 12.94 -0.02 -13.46
N ILE A 69 13.92 -0.74 -13.96
CA ILE A 69 14.52 -0.50 -15.28
C ILE A 69 13.81 -1.39 -16.29
N TRP A 70 12.70 -0.90 -16.81
CA TRP A 70 11.93 -1.56 -17.86
C TRP A 70 11.13 -0.53 -18.65
N GLU A 71 11.14 -0.64 -19.98
CA GLU A 71 10.36 0.24 -20.85
C GLU A 71 8.86 0.03 -20.63
N GLY A 72 8.12 1.13 -20.48
CA GLY A 72 6.67 1.13 -20.32
C GLY A 72 6.17 1.02 -18.87
N ILE A 73 7.03 0.83 -17.86
CA ILE A 73 6.60 0.90 -16.45
C ILE A 73 6.62 2.34 -15.95
N LYS A 74 5.49 2.83 -15.47
CA LYS A 74 5.42 4.07 -14.71
C LYS A 74 5.85 3.82 -13.26
N GLN A 75 6.83 4.58 -12.83
CA GLN A 75 7.29 4.55 -11.44
C GLN A 75 6.27 5.18 -10.48
N GLY A 76 6.31 4.80 -9.23
CA GLY A 76 5.49 5.38 -8.18
C GLY A 76 4.29 4.52 -7.81
N LEU A 77 3.06 5.03 -7.96
CA LEU A 77 1.82 4.32 -7.66
C LEU A 77 1.04 4.05 -8.94
N SER A 78 0.66 2.79 -9.13
CA SER A 78 -0.23 2.35 -10.21
C SER A 78 -1.44 1.64 -9.65
N PHE A 79 -2.61 1.84 -10.26
CA PHE A 79 -3.79 1.02 -10.05
C PHE A 79 -3.98 0.08 -11.24
N VAL A 80 -4.20 -1.19 -10.95
CA VAL A 80 -4.52 -2.22 -11.94
C VAL A 80 -5.96 -2.64 -11.73
N GLU A 81 -6.78 -2.25 -12.68
CA GLU A 81 -8.20 -2.52 -12.67
C GLU A 81 -8.48 -3.98 -12.99
N VAL A 82 -9.27 -4.63 -12.15
CA VAL A 82 -9.74 -6.00 -12.33
C VAL A 82 -11.24 -6.00 -12.06
N GLU A 83 -12.03 -6.13 -13.13
CA GLU A 83 -13.48 -6.24 -12.98
C GLU A 83 -13.86 -7.62 -12.43
N HIS A 84 -14.55 -7.63 -11.32
CA HIS A 84 -15.16 -8.81 -10.74
C HIS A 84 -16.38 -8.45 -9.90
N TYR A 85 -17.22 -9.45 -9.63
CA TYR A 85 -18.52 -9.26 -8.98
C TYR A 85 -18.69 -10.31 -7.88
N SER A 86 -19.37 -9.89 -6.79
CA SER A 86 -19.72 -10.75 -5.66
C SER A 86 -18.55 -11.39 -4.91
N ASN A 87 -17.32 -10.92 -5.12
CA ASN A 87 -16.17 -11.34 -4.33
C ASN A 87 -16.18 -10.63 -2.98
N ALA A 88 -15.90 -11.37 -1.92
CA ALA A 88 -15.94 -10.89 -0.53
C ALA A 88 -14.56 -10.89 0.12
N SER A 89 -14.08 -12.05 0.56
CA SER A 89 -12.81 -12.23 1.26
C SER A 89 -11.72 -12.92 0.42
N GLU A 90 -12.06 -13.30 -0.80
CA GLU A 90 -11.13 -13.79 -1.83
C GLU A 90 -11.58 -13.30 -3.21
N SER A 91 -10.64 -13.10 -4.12
CA SER A 91 -10.85 -12.79 -5.52
C SER A 91 -9.85 -13.56 -6.37
N ARG A 92 -10.36 -14.50 -7.15
CA ARG A 92 -9.55 -15.29 -8.07
C ARG A 92 -9.02 -14.43 -9.21
N GLU A 93 -9.81 -13.49 -9.68
CA GLU A 93 -9.48 -12.59 -10.77
C GLU A 93 -8.30 -11.69 -10.39
N GLU A 94 -8.28 -11.17 -9.15
CA GLU A 94 -7.13 -10.40 -8.66
C GLU A 94 -5.90 -11.29 -8.49
N ILE A 95 -6.05 -12.55 -8.04
CA ILE A 95 -4.94 -13.50 -7.91
C ILE A 95 -4.32 -13.78 -9.28
N ASP A 96 -5.14 -14.07 -10.29
CA ASP A 96 -4.69 -14.34 -11.66
C ASP A 96 -3.94 -13.11 -12.23
N LYS A 97 -4.46 -11.90 -11.97
CA LYS A 97 -3.80 -10.65 -12.39
C LYS A 97 -2.50 -10.38 -11.64
N ILE A 98 -2.46 -10.66 -10.35
CA ILE A 98 -1.23 -10.53 -9.56
C ILE A 98 -0.18 -11.53 -10.03
N GLU A 99 -0.56 -12.77 -10.37
CA GLU A 99 0.38 -13.74 -10.95
C GLU A 99 0.96 -13.24 -12.28
N GLU A 100 0.13 -12.69 -13.16
CA GLU A 100 0.58 -12.07 -14.40
C GLU A 100 1.63 -10.97 -14.13
N LEU A 101 1.33 -10.08 -13.17
CA LEU A 101 2.23 -8.99 -12.79
C LEU A 101 3.55 -9.52 -12.22
N VAL A 102 3.50 -10.50 -11.32
CA VAL A 102 4.71 -11.11 -10.74
C VAL A 102 5.57 -11.74 -11.82
N ASN A 103 4.98 -12.55 -12.72
CA ASN A 103 5.71 -13.18 -13.80
C ASN A 103 6.33 -12.15 -14.76
N LYS A 104 5.66 -11.03 -14.99
CA LYS A 104 6.13 -9.94 -15.86
C LYS A 104 7.25 -9.13 -15.22
N LEU A 105 7.21 -8.93 -13.90
CA LEU A 105 8.18 -8.11 -13.15
C LEU A 105 9.42 -8.91 -12.75
N THR A 106 9.30 -10.23 -12.56
CA THR A 106 10.43 -11.10 -12.24
C THR A 106 11.46 -11.07 -13.36
N GLY A 107 12.73 -10.92 -13.00
CA GLY A 107 13.84 -10.81 -13.95
C GLY A 107 14.12 -9.39 -14.46
N CYS A 108 13.23 -8.41 -14.21
CA CYS A 108 13.51 -7.01 -14.52
C CYS A 108 14.63 -6.47 -13.65
N GLN A 109 15.41 -5.57 -14.19
CA GLN A 109 16.42 -4.85 -13.42
C GLN A 109 15.79 -3.74 -12.59
N TYR A 110 16.34 -3.48 -11.41
CA TYR A 110 15.98 -2.32 -10.59
C TYR A 110 17.23 -1.63 -10.07
N GLN A 111 17.07 -0.38 -9.68
CA GLN A 111 18.10 0.34 -8.91
C GLN A 111 17.47 1.05 -7.72
N ILE A 112 18.20 1.07 -6.62
CA ILE A 112 17.86 1.80 -5.41
C ILE A 112 19.09 2.49 -4.85
N VAL A 113 18.88 3.63 -4.20
CA VAL A 113 19.94 4.29 -3.46
C VAL A 113 19.98 3.75 -2.03
N GLN A 114 21.14 3.34 -1.60
CA GLN A 114 21.44 2.90 -0.23
C GLN A 114 22.40 3.87 0.43
N LYS A 115 22.31 3.99 1.76
CA LYS A 115 23.28 4.74 2.56
C LYS A 115 24.26 3.73 3.12
N ASP A 116 25.53 3.94 2.88
CA ASP A 116 26.65 3.19 3.45
C ASP A 116 27.54 4.08 4.31
N SER A 117 28.70 3.56 4.76
CA SER A 117 29.67 4.29 5.58
C SER A 117 30.34 5.44 4.83
N GLU A 118 30.36 5.41 3.51
CA GLU A 118 31.04 6.40 2.65
C GLU A 118 30.05 7.44 2.08
N GLY A 119 28.72 7.23 2.28
CA GLY A 119 27.69 8.16 1.83
C GLY A 119 26.49 7.49 1.19
N PHE A 120 26.19 7.82 -0.08
CA PHE A 120 25.08 7.25 -0.84
C PHE A 120 25.61 6.58 -2.09
N SER A 121 25.26 5.30 -2.26
CA SER A 121 25.61 4.50 -3.42
C SER A 121 24.35 3.99 -4.14
N ILE A 122 24.48 3.73 -5.45
CA ILE A 122 23.41 3.11 -6.25
C ILE A 122 23.63 1.61 -6.27
N PHE A 123 22.70 0.88 -5.68
CA PHE A 123 22.62 -0.57 -5.81
C PHE A 123 21.74 -0.94 -7.01
N LYS A 124 22.20 -1.89 -7.83
CA LYS A 124 21.44 -2.48 -8.94
C LYS A 124 21.24 -3.95 -8.69
N GLY A 125 20.01 -4.43 -8.89
CA GLY A 125 19.65 -5.82 -8.68
C GLY A 125 18.67 -6.29 -9.76
N ILE A 126 18.27 -7.55 -9.63
CA ILE A 126 17.25 -8.19 -10.47
C ILE A 126 16.08 -8.55 -9.57
N ILE A 127 14.86 -8.26 -10.03
CA ILE A 127 13.64 -8.59 -9.31
C ILE A 127 13.48 -10.12 -9.21
N GLY A 128 13.51 -10.62 -8.02
CA GLY A 128 13.25 -11.99 -7.63
C GLY A 128 12.17 -12.07 -6.55
N PRO A 129 12.01 -13.22 -5.88
CA PRO A 129 10.98 -13.40 -4.85
C PRO A 129 11.08 -12.44 -3.66
N ASP A 130 12.29 -12.09 -3.25
CA ASP A 130 12.52 -11.21 -2.10
C ASP A 130 12.25 -9.73 -2.40
N GLU A 131 12.26 -9.35 -3.68
CA GLU A 131 12.05 -8.00 -4.17
C GLU A 131 10.58 -7.65 -4.40
N ILE A 132 9.67 -8.64 -4.30
CA ILE A 132 8.22 -8.44 -4.45
C ILE A 132 7.53 -8.74 -3.13
N LEU A 133 6.75 -7.77 -2.65
CA LEU A 133 5.93 -7.89 -1.45
C LEU A 133 4.45 -7.77 -1.83
N ILE A 134 3.65 -8.80 -1.50
CA ILE A 134 2.22 -8.84 -1.82
C ILE A 134 1.42 -8.82 -0.52
N THR A 135 0.45 -7.92 -0.44
CA THR A 135 -0.43 -7.78 0.72
C THR A 135 -1.90 -7.87 0.34
N ALA A 136 -2.72 -8.40 1.26
CA ALA A 136 -4.16 -8.39 1.15
C ALA A 136 -4.83 -8.17 2.52
N PRO A 137 -6.08 -7.65 2.56
CA PRO A 137 -6.78 -7.36 3.81
C PRO A 137 -7.28 -8.62 4.52
N TYR A 138 -7.57 -9.69 3.77
CA TYR A 138 -8.17 -10.92 4.29
C TYR A 138 -7.19 -12.09 4.25
N ASN A 139 -7.15 -12.87 5.35
CA ASN A 139 -6.31 -14.07 5.42
C ASN A 139 -6.64 -15.10 4.34
N LEU A 140 -7.93 -15.20 3.92
CA LEU A 140 -8.31 -16.12 2.86
C LEU A 140 -7.61 -15.75 1.54
N GLN A 141 -7.63 -14.47 1.16
CA GLN A 141 -6.91 -13.99 -0.02
C GLN A 141 -5.40 -14.22 0.10
N VAL A 142 -4.83 -13.97 1.29
CA VAL A 142 -3.41 -14.24 1.55
C VAL A 142 -3.08 -15.71 1.31
N ASN A 143 -3.87 -16.64 1.87
CA ASN A 143 -3.65 -18.06 1.72
C ASN A 143 -3.75 -18.49 0.23
N ARG A 144 -4.74 -17.97 -0.51
CA ARG A 144 -4.87 -18.25 -1.94
C ARG A 144 -3.71 -17.72 -2.77
N LEU A 145 -3.22 -16.54 -2.43
CA LEU A 145 -2.01 -15.97 -3.05
C LEU A 145 -0.77 -16.81 -2.70
N GLU A 146 -0.62 -17.25 -1.45
CA GLU A 146 0.47 -18.13 -1.03
C GLU A 146 0.42 -19.49 -1.78
N ASP A 147 -0.77 -20.10 -1.92
CA ASP A 147 -0.96 -21.35 -2.67
C ASP A 147 -0.56 -21.18 -4.15
N ARG A 148 -0.89 -20.03 -4.75
CA ARG A 148 -0.65 -19.77 -6.19
C ARG A 148 0.78 -19.33 -6.51
N LEU A 149 1.37 -18.54 -5.63
CA LEU A 149 2.65 -17.83 -5.84
C LEU A 149 3.75 -18.27 -4.89
N SER A 150 3.63 -19.48 -4.31
CA SER A 150 4.63 -20.02 -3.39
C SER A 150 6.05 -19.92 -3.96
N GLY A 151 6.94 -19.27 -3.20
CA GLY A 151 8.34 -19.09 -3.59
C GLY A 151 8.58 -18.04 -4.70
N LYS A 152 7.54 -17.33 -5.19
CA LYS A 152 7.67 -16.28 -6.22
C LYS A 152 7.63 -14.86 -5.65
N ALA A 153 7.12 -14.67 -4.43
CA ALA A 153 7.03 -13.39 -3.74
C ALA A 153 6.88 -13.58 -2.23
N ARG A 154 7.09 -12.53 -1.46
CA ARG A 154 6.75 -12.48 -0.04
C ARG A 154 5.30 -12.06 0.12
N ILE A 155 4.46 -12.92 0.71
CA ILE A 155 3.00 -12.74 0.77
C ILE A 155 2.54 -12.67 2.22
N GLY A 156 1.56 -11.83 2.53
CA GLY A 156 0.98 -11.75 3.87
C GLY A 156 -0.01 -10.61 4.05
N THR A 157 -0.50 -10.45 5.26
CA THR A 157 -1.29 -9.28 5.63
C THR A 157 -0.39 -8.05 5.78
N VAL A 158 -0.98 -6.86 5.71
CA VAL A 158 -0.26 -5.59 5.91
C VAL A 158 0.49 -5.56 7.25
N ASP A 159 -0.13 -6.09 8.31
CA ASP A 159 0.45 -6.13 9.66
C ASP A 159 1.72 -7.00 9.75
N ARG A 160 1.77 -8.12 8.97
CA ARG A 160 2.95 -9.02 8.91
C ARG A 160 4.19 -8.32 8.39
N PHE A 161 4.03 -7.34 7.52
CA PHE A 161 5.13 -6.65 6.88
C PHE A 161 5.46 -5.28 7.49
N GLN A 162 4.96 -4.99 8.68
CA GLN A 162 5.29 -3.76 9.38
C GLN A 162 6.82 -3.66 9.60
N GLY A 163 7.41 -2.54 9.17
CA GLY A 163 8.86 -2.32 9.22
C GLY A 163 9.66 -2.85 8.01
N GLN A 164 9.08 -3.71 7.19
CA GLN A 164 9.75 -4.25 5.99
C GLN A 164 9.59 -3.33 4.78
N GLU A 165 10.41 -3.56 3.76
CA GLU A 165 10.35 -2.85 2.47
C GLU A 165 10.80 -3.77 1.33
N ALA A 166 10.43 -3.40 0.11
CA ALA A 166 10.82 -4.10 -1.12
C ALA A 166 10.86 -3.12 -2.30
N PRO A 167 11.60 -3.40 -3.36
CA PRO A 167 11.53 -2.64 -4.61
C PRO A 167 10.10 -2.51 -5.13
N ILE A 168 9.30 -3.59 -5.04
CA ILE A 168 7.92 -3.64 -5.51
C ILE A 168 6.98 -4.03 -4.36
N SER A 169 5.88 -3.29 -4.20
CA SER A 169 4.77 -3.66 -3.33
C SER A 169 3.49 -3.80 -4.16
N ILE A 170 2.77 -4.90 -4.00
CA ILE A 170 1.46 -5.16 -4.63
C ILE A 170 0.42 -5.31 -3.53
N HIS A 171 -0.71 -4.62 -3.64
CA HIS A 171 -1.82 -4.71 -2.69
C HIS A 171 -3.10 -5.12 -3.40
N SER A 172 -3.67 -6.26 -3.01
CA SER A 172 -4.98 -6.74 -3.44
C SER A 172 -6.06 -6.09 -2.59
N LEU A 173 -7.12 -5.53 -3.20
CA LEU A 173 -8.29 -5.01 -2.48
C LEU A 173 -9.31 -6.10 -2.19
N THR A 174 -9.32 -7.17 -2.99
CA THR A 174 -10.07 -8.40 -2.78
C THR A 174 -11.58 -8.29 -2.97
N ALA A 175 -12.27 -7.35 -2.28
CA ALA A 175 -13.71 -7.23 -2.36
C ALA A 175 -14.15 -6.55 -3.67
N SER A 176 -15.29 -7.00 -4.25
CA SER A 176 -15.82 -6.43 -5.50
C SER A 176 -16.42 -5.05 -5.29
N ASP A 177 -17.12 -4.87 -4.18
CA ASP A 177 -17.87 -3.66 -3.83
C ASP A 177 -18.02 -3.52 -2.31
N ALA A 178 -18.68 -2.43 -1.89
CA ALA A 178 -18.90 -2.12 -0.48
C ALA A 178 -19.82 -3.09 0.24
N GLU A 179 -20.82 -3.67 -0.47
CA GLU A 179 -21.84 -4.53 0.10
C GLU A 179 -21.28 -5.93 0.36
N ASN A 180 -20.40 -6.42 -0.50
CA ASN A 180 -19.78 -7.73 -0.39
C ASN A 180 -18.57 -7.77 0.57
N ALA A 181 -18.07 -6.64 1.04
CA ALA A 181 -16.95 -6.58 1.98
C ALA A 181 -17.38 -7.09 3.38
N PRO A 182 -16.94 -8.28 3.87
CA PRO A 182 -17.47 -8.90 5.09
C PRO A 182 -17.28 -8.08 6.36
N ARG A 183 -16.30 -7.20 6.37
CA ARG A 183 -15.98 -6.28 7.50
C ARG A 183 -16.29 -4.83 7.15
N GLY A 184 -17.07 -4.62 6.08
CA GLY A 184 -17.37 -3.32 5.52
C GLY A 184 -16.22 -2.74 4.69
N ILE A 185 -16.56 -1.79 3.84
CA ILE A 185 -15.60 -1.08 2.98
C ILE A 185 -14.50 -0.38 3.76
N GLY A 186 -14.81 0.11 4.97
CA GLY A 186 -13.86 0.76 5.87
C GLY A 186 -12.71 -0.13 6.31
N PHE A 187 -12.87 -1.46 6.27
CA PHE A 187 -11.79 -2.38 6.55
C PHE A 187 -10.86 -2.56 5.34
N VAL A 188 -11.43 -2.61 4.13
CA VAL A 188 -10.67 -2.75 2.87
C VAL A 188 -9.91 -1.45 2.56
N LEU A 189 -10.57 -0.32 2.75
CA LEU A 189 -10.04 1.01 2.47
C LEU A 189 -9.53 1.73 3.73
N ASP A 190 -9.14 0.98 4.77
CA ASP A 190 -8.53 1.53 5.96
C ASP A 190 -7.29 2.37 5.59
N PRO A 191 -7.28 3.69 5.90
CA PRO A 191 -6.22 4.57 5.43
C PRO A 191 -4.84 4.20 5.95
N ASP A 192 -4.76 3.68 7.19
CA ASP A 192 -3.48 3.33 7.81
C ASP A 192 -2.91 2.06 7.16
N ARG A 193 -3.76 1.08 6.84
CA ARG A 193 -3.36 -0.12 6.11
C ARG A 193 -2.96 0.17 4.68
N LEU A 194 -3.74 0.98 3.96
CA LEU A 194 -3.39 1.41 2.61
C LEU A 194 -2.08 2.18 2.59
N ASN A 195 -1.89 3.10 3.55
CA ASN A 195 -0.63 3.82 3.71
C ASN A 195 0.53 2.85 3.91
N VAL A 196 0.39 1.89 4.84
CA VAL A 196 1.43 0.89 5.08
C VAL A 196 1.69 0.05 3.83
N ALA A 197 0.66 -0.48 3.17
CA ALA A 197 0.81 -1.30 1.97
C ALA A 197 1.53 -0.56 0.84
N ILE A 198 1.10 0.67 0.53
CA ILE A 198 1.65 1.50 -0.55
C ILE A 198 3.09 1.96 -0.22
N SER A 199 3.33 2.39 1.00
CA SER A 199 4.63 2.94 1.41
C SER A 199 5.72 1.89 1.67
N ARG A 200 5.46 0.58 1.49
CA ARG A 200 6.49 -0.47 1.51
C ARG A 200 7.39 -0.44 0.29
N ALA A 201 6.94 0.14 -0.81
CA ALA A 201 7.66 0.16 -2.06
C ALA A 201 8.86 1.13 -2.04
N GLN A 202 10.00 0.66 -2.53
CA GLN A 202 11.17 1.49 -2.78
C GLN A 202 11.18 2.07 -4.21
N CYS A 203 10.46 1.45 -5.16
CA CYS A 203 10.39 1.87 -6.56
C CYS A 203 8.94 1.99 -7.04
N LEU A 204 8.18 0.89 -6.96
CA LEU A 204 6.85 0.76 -7.57
C LEU A 204 5.86 0.18 -6.58
N SER A 205 4.74 0.86 -6.37
CA SER A 205 3.59 0.33 -5.65
C SER A 205 2.43 0.10 -6.62
N ILE A 206 1.81 -1.07 -6.55
CA ILE A 206 0.68 -1.46 -7.39
C ILE A 206 -0.50 -1.80 -6.47
N VAL A 207 -1.65 -1.20 -6.71
CA VAL A 207 -2.91 -1.59 -6.09
C VAL A 207 -3.75 -2.30 -7.14
N VAL A 208 -4.22 -3.50 -6.84
CA VAL A 208 -5.04 -4.33 -7.72
C VAL A 208 -6.43 -4.42 -7.11
N GLY A 209 -7.48 -4.19 -7.90
CA GLY A 209 -8.83 -4.27 -7.36
C GLY A 209 -9.94 -3.91 -8.34
N SER A 210 -11.18 -4.09 -7.86
CA SER A 210 -12.36 -3.72 -8.61
C SER A 210 -12.63 -2.21 -8.53
N PRO A 211 -12.88 -1.55 -9.68
CA PRO A 211 -13.28 -0.14 -9.68
C PRO A 211 -14.65 0.08 -9.03
N ASN A 212 -15.49 -0.97 -8.96
CA ASN A 212 -16.81 -0.92 -8.35
C ASN A 212 -16.78 -0.58 -6.85
N LEU A 213 -15.65 -0.80 -6.17
CA LEU A 213 -15.46 -0.34 -4.80
C LEU A 213 -15.63 1.18 -4.66
N ALA A 214 -15.31 1.96 -5.69
CA ALA A 214 -15.48 3.41 -5.69
C ALA A 214 -16.93 3.87 -5.89
N LEU A 215 -17.81 2.98 -6.34
CA LEU A 215 -19.25 3.26 -6.53
C LEU A 215 -20.05 3.10 -5.23
N GLY A 216 -19.42 2.63 -4.16
CA GLY A 216 -20.05 2.45 -2.86
C GLY A 216 -20.58 3.76 -2.28
N THR A 217 -21.69 3.69 -1.56
CA THR A 217 -22.26 4.84 -0.84
C THR A 217 -21.60 4.96 0.53
N ALA A 218 -21.16 6.16 0.86
CA ALA A 218 -20.62 6.45 2.18
C ALA A 218 -21.71 7.04 3.09
N ASN A 219 -21.96 6.39 4.20
CA ASN A 219 -22.95 6.83 5.20
C ASN A 219 -22.29 7.61 6.38
N SER A 220 -20.99 7.90 6.27
CA SER A 220 -20.23 8.64 7.27
C SER A 220 -19.15 9.51 6.63
N VAL A 221 -18.70 10.52 7.34
CA VAL A 221 -17.58 11.38 6.91
C VAL A 221 -16.31 10.56 6.68
N GLU A 222 -16.06 9.56 7.53
CA GLU A 222 -14.91 8.67 7.38
C GLU A 222 -15.02 7.82 6.12
N GLY A 223 -16.20 7.28 5.81
CA GLY A 223 -16.44 6.56 4.56
C GLY A 223 -16.21 7.41 3.31
N VAL A 224 -16.60 8.70 3.34
CA VAL A 224 -16.30 9.65 2.25
C VAL A 224 -14.79 9.83 2.08
N LYS A 225 -14.05 9.98 3.18
CA LYS A 225 -12.58 10.11 3.13
C LYS A 225 -11.92 8.85 2.53
N GLN A 226 -12.38 7.67 2.92
CA GLN A 226 -11.88 6.39 2.41
C GLN A 226 -12.14 6.24 0.91
N LEU A 227 -13.35 6.53 0.43
CA LEU A 227 -13.68 6.54 -1.00
C LEU A 227 -12.84 7.57 -1.77
N ASN A 228 -12.62 8.75 -1.22
CA ASN A 228 -11.77 9.76 -1.85
C ASN A 228 -10.31 9.29 -2.01
N ILE A 229 -9.78 8.54 -1.05
CA ILE A 229 -8.46 7.91 -1.16
C ILE A 229 -8.45 6.94 -2.34
N LEU A 230 -9.45 6.03 -2.42
CA LEU A 230 -9.56 5.09 -3.53
C LEU A 230 -9.69 5.80 -4.88
N CYS A 231 -10.59 6.78 -5.02
CA CYS A 231 -10.73 7.57 -6.24
C CYS A 231 -9.42 8.24 -6.66
N SER A 232 -8.63 8.70 -5.68
CA SER A 232 -7.32 9.31 -5.93
C SER A 232 -6.28 8.28 -6.41
N ILE A 233 -6.40 7.02 -5.98
CA ILE A 233 -5.56 5.90 -6.43
C ILE A 233 -5.99 5.46 -7.84
N LEU A 234 -7.29 5.32 -8.10
CA LEU A 234 -7.85 4.97 -9.41
C LEU A 234 -7.38 5.93 -10.52
N ASN A 235 -7.33 7.24 -10.24
CA ASN A 235 -6.83 8.24 -11.18
C ASN A 235 -5.34 8.10 -11.51
N LYS A 236 -4.61 7.17 -10.88
CA LYS A 236 -3.22 6.81 -11.20
C LYS A 236 -3.13 5.58 -12.08
N SER A 237 -4.28 5.10 -12.57
CA SER A 237 -4.32 4.00 -13.53
C SER A 237 -3.48 4.32 -14.72
N ILE A 238 -2.44 3.55 -14.94
CA ILE A 238 -1.83 3.31 -16.25
C ILE A 238 -0.81 2.16 -16.09
N ILE A 239 -1.23 0.99 -16.43
CA ILE A 239 -0.43 0.01 -17.18
C ILE A 239 -1.32 -0.44 -18.33
#